data_ec64f3df1495a632f0da3780a7b8ecb6
#
_entry.id   ec64f3df1495a632f0da3780a7b8ecb6
#
_cell.length_a   1.000
_cell.length_b   1.000
_cell.length_c   1.000
_cell.angle_alpha   90.00
_cell.angle_beta   90.00
_cell.angle_gamma   90.00
#
_symmetry.space_group_name_H-M   'P 1'
#
loop_
_entity.id
_entity.type
_entity.pdbx_description
1 polymer ?
#
loop_
_entity_poly.entity_id
_entity_poly.type
_entity_poly.pdbx_seq_one_letter_code
_entity_poly.pdbx_strand_id
1 'polypeptide(L)'
;METVLDNTLPVETRGVAESSVAKPKWLKVKLPIGQKYTELRGLVDKYSLNTICTSGSCPNMGECWGEGTATFMILGNVCTRSCGFCGVKTGRPETVDWDEPEKVARSIKIMNIKHAVITSVDRDDLKDGGSIIWIETVKAIRRMNPNTTLETLIPDFQGIERNIDRIVEANPEVVSHNVETVRRLTREVRIQAKYDRSLEVLRYLKEKGINRTKSGIMLGLGEQEDEVFQTMRDLRAANVDIVTIGQYLQPSKKHLPVKEFITPDQFAIYEKFGLELGFRHVESGPLVRSSYKAQKHIL
;
A
#
# COMPACT_ATOMS: atom_id res chain seq x y z
N MET A 1 -60.23 38.79 1.76
CA MET A 1 -59.34 38.57 2.92
C MET A 1 -59.20 37.08 3.04
N GLU A 2 -58.26 36.47 2.31
CA GLU A 2 -57.93 35.05 2.37
C GLU A 2 -56.59 34.91 3.12
N THR A 3 -56.67 34.28 4.25
CA THR A 3 -55.51 33.91 5.07
C THR A 3 -54.87 32.65 4.51
N VAL A 4 -53.66 32.78 3.97
CA VAL A 4 -52.82 31.65 3.57
C VAL A 4 -52.11 31.11 4.83
N LEU A 5 -52.42 29.87 5.21
CA LEU A 5 -51.74 29.15 6.26
C LEU A 5 -50.44 28.58 5.71
N ASP A 6 -49.31 29.08 6.21
CA ASP A 6 -47.97 28.58 5.96
C ASP A 6 -47.77 27.31 6.82
N ASN A 7 -47.66 26.17 6.13
CA ASN A 7 -47.47 24.83 6.73
C ASN A 7 -46.06 24.33 6.44
N THR A 8 -45.05 25.04 6.95
CA THR A 8 -43.67 24.53 6.95
C THR A 8 -43.40 23.73 8.25
N LEU A 9 -43.49 22.40 8.15
CA LEU A 9 -42.96 21.49 9.18
C LEU A 9 -41.43 21.53 9.18
N PRO A 10 -40.77 21.63 10.33
CA PRO A 10 -39.33 21.55 10.39
C PRO A 10 -38.88 20.13 10.10
N VAL A 11 -38.05 19.97 9.06
CA VAL A 11 -37.31 18.72 8.79
C VAL A 11 -36.25 18.57 9.87
N GLU A 12 -36.52 17.76 10.89
CA GLU A 12 -35.48 17.28 11.79
C GLU A 12 -34.46 16.44 11.04
N THR A 13 -33.33 17.03 10.68
CA THR A 13 -32.13 16.28 10.33
C THR A 13 -31.59 15.60 11.58
N ARG A 14 -31.98 14.36 11.80
CA ARG A 14 -31.32 13.50 12.79
C ARG A 14 -29.88 13.26 12.31
N GLY A 15 -28.98 14.06 12.82
CA GLY A 15 -27.56 13.77 12.77
C GLY A 15 -27.30 12.47 13.52
N VAL A 16 -27.07 11.39 12.77
CA VAL A 16 -26.51 10.16 13.32
C VAL A 16 -25.11 10.53 13.80
N ALA A 17 -24.93 10.66 15.09
CA ALA A 17 -23.63 10.77 15.71
C ALA A 17 -22.89 9.45 15.42
N GLU A 18 -21.99 9.44 14.42
CA GLU A 18 -21.05 8.36 14.22
C GLU A 18 -20.21 8.24 15.49
N SER A 19 -20.49 7.23 16.30
CA SER A 19 -19.68 6.87 17.46
C SER A 19 -18.29 6.49 16.93
N SER A 20 -17.30 7.35 17.15
CA SER A 20 -15.90 7.01 16.88
C SER A 20 -15.53 5.83 17.78
N VAL A 21 -15.45 4.64 17.20
CA VAL A 21 -15.03 3.44 17.91
C VAL A 21 -13.62 3.69 18.45
N ALA A 22 -13.47 3.69 19.79
CA ALA A 22 -12.19 3.95 20.42
C ALA A 22 -11.16 2.89 20.02
N LYS A 23 -9.94 3.32 19.64
CA LYS A 23 -8.87 2.40 19.26
C LYS A 23 -8.55 1.42 20.39
N PRO A 24 -8.63 0.11 20.14
CA PRO A 24 -8.33 -0.92 21.13
C PRO A 24 -6.85 -0.92 21.55
N LYS A 25 -6.56 -1.55 22.69
CA LYS A 25 -5.21 -1.57 23.27
C LYS A 25 -4.16 -2.20 22.36
N TRP A 26 -4.51 -3.19 21.55
CA TRP A 26 -3.59 -3.90 20.62
C TRP A 26 -3.17 -3.06 19.40
N LEU A 27 -3.81 -1.92 19.15
CA LEU A 27 -3.40 -0.95 18.13
C LEU A 27 -2.49 0.16 18.69
N LYS A 28 -2.08 0.06 19.95
CA LYS A 28 -1.09 0.99 20.52
C LYS A 28 0.29 0.64 19.98
N VAL A 29 0.93 1.62 19.37
CA VAL A 29 2.27 1.52 18.81
C VAL A 29 3.26 2.02 19.85
N LYS A 30 4.41 1.35 19.99
CA LYS A 30 5.56 1.91 20.72
C LYS A 30 6.12 3.07 19.89
N LEU A 31 6.43 4.18 20.55
CA LEU A 31 7.14 5.26 19.89
C LEU A 31 8.45 4.73 19.31
N PRO A 32 8.83 5.12 18.08
CA PRO A 32 10.09 4.72 17.51
C PRO A 32 11.24 5.35 18.32
N ILE A 33 11.91 4.51 19.09
CA ILE A 33 13.06 4.88 19.91
C ILE A 33 14.21 3.95 19.54
N GLY A 34 15.42 4.51 19.47
CA GLY A 34 16.62 3.72 19.18
C GLY A 34 17.63 4.55 18.41
N GLN A 35 18.92 4.25 18.62
CA GLN A 35 20.03 5.00 18.00
C GLN A 35 19.94 4.99 16.48
N LYS A 36 19.75 3.82 15.86
CA LYS A 36 19.59 3.69 14.40
C LYS A 36 18.42 4.49 13.84
N TYR A 37 17.26 4.49 14.52
CA TYR A 37 16.11 5.29 14.09
C TYR A 37 16.47 6.79 14.11
N THR A 38 17.10 7.25 15.19
CA THR A 38 17.49 8.68 15.33
C THR A 38 18.51 9.09 14.27
N GLU A 39 19.49 8.22 14.00
CA GLU A 39 20.49 8.44 12.94
C GLU A 39 19.84 8.55 11.57
N LEU A 40 18.98 7.58 11.20
CA LEU A 40 18.28 7.56 9.92
C LEU A 40 17.32 8.74 9.78
N ARG A 41 16.62 9.10 10.85
CA ARG A 41 15.76 10.30 10.87
C ARG A 41 16.57 11.56 10.61
N GLY A 42 17.74 11.70 11.26
CA GLY A 42 18.65 12.81 11.03
C GLY A 42 19.17 12.86 9.57
N LEU A 43 19.41 11.70 8.93
CA LEU A 43 19.80 11.65 7.51
C LEU A 43 18.64 12.07 6.60
N VAL A 44 17.41 11.59 6.86
CA VAL A 44 16.22 11.97 6.11
C VAL A 44 16.01 13.49 6.17
N ASP A 45 16.09 14.07 7.36
CA ASP A 45 15.91 15.52 7.55
C ASP A 45 17.05 16.32 6.90
N LYS A 46 18.32 15.91 7.11
CA LYS A 46 19.51 16.59 6.56
C LYS A 46 19.54 16.62 5.04
N TYR A 47 19.12 15.53 4.39
CA TYR A 47 19.20 15.38 2.94
C TYR A 47 17.84 15.55 2.25
N SER A 48 16.80 15.94 2.99
CA SER A 48 15.43 16.11 2.48
C SER A 48 14.93 14.88 1.69
N LEU A 49 15.16 13.68 2.26
CA LEU A 49 14.83 12.42 1.59
C LEU A 49 13.32 12.12 1.71
N ASN A 50 12.71 11.69 0.60
CA ASN A 50 11.29 11.36 0.55
C ASN A 50 11.04 9.87 0.80
N THR A 51 10.45 9.55 1.96
CA THR A 51 9.99 8.19 2.26
C THR A 51 8.52 8.21 2.63
N ILE A 52 7.74 7.24 2.14
CA ILE A 52 6.35 7.06 2.55
C ILE A 52 6.23 6.71 4.04
N CYS A 53 7.29 6.15 4.62
CA CYS A 53 7.36 5.89 6.05
C CYS A 53 7.19 7.17 6.87
N THR A 54 7.79 8.27 6.42
CA THR A 54 7.73 9.57 7.07
C THR A 54 6.41 10.29 6.77
N SER A 55 6.08 10.43 5.47
CA SER A 55 4.87 11.16 5.03
C SER A 55 3.57 10.44 5.44
N GLY A 56 3.58 9.11 5.51
CA GLY A 56 2.45 8.28 5.92
C GLY A 56 2.36 8.02 7.43
N SER A 57 3.26 8.60 8.26
CA SER A 57 3.30 8.37 9.72
C SER A 57 3.22 6.88 10.08
N CYS A 58 4.03 6.05 9.39
CA CYS A 58 3.97 4.60 9.51
C CYS A 58 4.27 4.13 10.94
N PRO A 59 3.40 3.33 11.57
CA PRO A 59 3.60 2.85 12.93
C PRO A 59 4.84 1.93 13.08
N ASN A 60 5.27 1.29 12.01
CA ASN A 60 6.37 0.33 12.00
C ASN A 60 7.72 0.94 11.61
N MET A 61 7.78 2.27 11.40
CA MET A 61 8.97 2.94 10.89
C MET A 61 10.23 2.66 11.72
N GLY A 62 10.11 2.70 13.06
CA GLY A 62 11.24 2.45 13.96
C GLY A 62 11.80 1.04 13.83
N GLU A 63 10.94 0.02 13.72
CA GLU A 63 11.32 -1.38 13.54
C GLU A 63 11.95 -1.61 12.16
N CYS A 64 11.23 -1.21 11.09
CA CYS A 64 11.70 -1.42 9.72
C CYS A 64 13.04 -0.74 9.44
N TRP A 65 13.20 0.52 9.85
CA TRP A 65 14.47 1.25 9.66
C TRP A 65 15.59 0.65 10.49
N GLY A 66 15.30 0.20 11.72
CA GLY A 66 16.25 -0.53 12.56
C GLY A 66 16.76 -1.81 11.90
N GLU A 67 15.93 -2.47 11.11
CA GLU A 67 16.25 -3.69 10.34
C GLU A 67 16.83 -3.40 8.93
N GLY A 68 16.96 -2.12 8.54
CA GLY A 68 17.52 -1.71 7.25
C GLY A 68 16.53 -1.80 6.08
N THR A 69 15.24 -1.71 6.36
CA THR A 69 14.16 -1.68 5.35
C THR A 69 13.49 -0.30 5.33
N ALA A 70 13.29 0.28 4.14
CA ALA A 70 12.55 1.52 3.98
C ALA A 70 11.70 1.47 2.70
N THR A 71 10.60 2.24 2.68
CA THR A 71 9.71 2.38 1.53
C THR A 71 9.82 3.79 0.95
N PHE A 72 10.16 3.87 -0.33
CA PHE A 72 10.28 5.11 -1.09
C PHE A 72 9.10 5.24 -2.05
N MET A 73 8.61 6.47 -2.22
CA MET A 73 7.53 6.77 -3.16
C MET A 73 8.09 7.58 -4.32
N ILE A 74 7.82 7.14 -5.54
CA ILE A 74 8.23 7.79 -6.79
C ILE A 74 7.05 8.38 -7.56
N LEU A 75 7.34 9.12 -8.63
CA LEU A 75 6.38 9.82 -9.49
C LEU A 75 5.68 11.00 -8.79
N GLY A 76 6.35 11.54 -7.75
CA GLY A 76 5.87 12.69 -7.01
C GLY A 76 4.94 12.32 -5.84
N ASN A 77 4.14 13.28 -5.38
CA ASN A 77 3.32 13.18 -4.17
C ASN A 77 1.82 13.47 -4.40
N VAL A 78 1.40 13.59 -5.66
CA VAL A 78 0.00 13.79 -6.06
C VAL A 78 -0.44 12.64 -6.94
N CYS A 79 -1.49 11.94 -6.54
CA CYS A 79 -2.05 10.79 -7.24
C CYS A 79 -3.20 11.21 -8.16
N THR A 80 -3.32 10.61 -9.33
CA THR A 80 -4.47 10.83 -10.22
C THR A 80 -5.73 10.09 -9.76
N ARG A 81 -5.60 9.13 -8.83
CA ARG A 81 -6.70 8.35 -8.28
C ARG A 81 -7.06 8.75 -6.85
N SER A 82 -8.35 8.61 -6.50
CA SER A 82 -8.93 9.02 -5.21
C SER A 82 -9.42 7.82 -4.40
N CYS A 83 -8.52 6.94 -4.00
CA CYS A 83 -8.88 5.81 -3.15
C CYS A 83 -9.33 6.28 -1.76
N GLY A 84 -10.51 5.83 -1.30
CA GLY A 84 -11.14 6.31 -0.06
C GLY A 84 -10.36 6.03 1.23
N PHE A 85 -9.36 5.15 1.17
CA PHE A 85 -8.51 4.77 2.30
C PHE A 85 -7.16 5.50 2.33
N CYS A 86 -6.74 6.10 1.22
CA CYS A 86 -5.36 6.55 1.00
C CYS A 86 -5.18 8.01 1.39
N GLY A 87 -4.21 8.29 2.27
CA GLY A 87 -3.87 9.64 2.71
C GLY A 87 -3.04 10.45 1.71
N VAL A 88 -2.67 9.90 0.55
CA VAL A 88 -1.94 10.62 -0.50
C VAL A 88 -2.84 11.67 -1.14
N LYS A 89 -2.28 12.85 -1.41
CA LYS A 89 -3.01 13.95 -2.04
C LYS A 89 -3.48 13.54 -3.44
N THR A 90 -4.77 13.74 -3.71
CA THR A 90 -5.37 13.52 -5.03
C THR A 90 -5.43 14.82 -5.82
N GLY A 91 -5.19 14.75 -7.13
CA GLY A 91 -5.27 15.90 -8.00
C GLY A 91 -4.53 15.73 -9.33
N ARG A 92 -4.19 16.85 -9.94
CA ARG A 92 -3.32 16.86 -11.11
C ARG A 92 -1.86 16.89 -10.67
N PRO A 93 -1.08 15.84 -10.99
CA PRO A 93 0.34 15.81 -10.66
C PRO A 93 1.15 16.85 -11.45
N GLU A 94 2.31 17.18 -10.90
CA GLU A 94 3.31 17.98 -11.61
C GLU A 94 3.98 17.18 -12.74
N THR A 95 4.81 17.85 -13.52
CA THR A 95 5.65 17.20 -14.54
C THR A 95 6.57 16.15 -13.90
N VAL A 96 6.89 15.11 -14.68
CA VAL A 96 7.78 14.04 -14.21
C VAL A 96 9.18 14.60 -13.93
N ASP A 97 9.71 14.30 -12.75
CA ASP A 97 11.11 14.57 -12.39
C ASP A 97 11.98 13.41 -12.90
N TRP A 98 12.68 13.63 -13.99
CA TRP A 98 13.57 12.64 -14.60
C TRP A 98 14.82 12.33 -13.78
N ASP A 99 15.16 13.18 -12.78
CA ASP A 99 16.25 12.94 -11.84
C ASP A 99 15.82 12.14 -10.60
N GLU A 100 14.52 11.89 -10.43
CA GLU A 100 13.97 11.15 -9.28
C GLU A 100 14.59 9.76 -9.10
N PRO A 101 14.84 8.95 -10.17
CA PRO A 101 15.52 7.66 -10.05
C PRO A 101 16.89 7.74 -9.36
N GLU A 102 17.70 8.71 -9.74
CA GLU A 102 19.03 8.93 -9.13
C GLU A 102 18.92 9.42 -7.68
N LYS A 103 17.96 10.31 -7.40
CA LYS A 103 17.72 10.81 -6.05
C LYS A 103 17.30 9.68 -5.10
N VAL A 104 16.42 8.78 -5.55
CA VAL A 104 16.00 7.59 -4.78
C VAL A 104 17.18 6.65 -4.54
N ALA A 105 17.94 6.32 -5.59
CA ALA A 105 19.11 5.45 -5.47
C ALA A 105 20.17 6.01 -4.51
N ARG A 106 20.40 7.33 -4.53
CA ARG A 106 21.29 8.04 -3.60
C ARG A 106 20.74 7.98 -2.16
N SER A 107 19.43 8.16 -1.97
CA SER A 107 18.79 8.08 -0.67
C SER A 107 18.98 6.71 -0.02
N ILE A 108 18.77 5.64 -0.80
CA ILE A 108 19.01 4.26 -0.38
C ILE A 108 20.47 4.07 0.07
N LYS A 109 21.42 4.61 -0.69
CA LYS A 109 22.85 4.54 -0.36
C LYS A 109 23.19 5.27 0.92
N ILE A 110 22.71 6.51 1.08
CA ILE A 110 22.94 7.35 2.27
C ILE A 110 22.35 6.68 3.52
N MET A 111 21.15 6.12 3.42
CA MET A 111 20.48 5.42 4.51
C MET A 111 21.02 4.00 4.74
N ASN A 112 21.92 3.50 3.91
CA ASN A 112 22.46 2.14 3.95
C ASN A 112 21.37 1.07 4.03
N ILE A 113 20.35 1.21 3.21
CA ILE A 113 19.17 0.31 3.17
C ILE A 113 19.58 -1.02 2.54
N LYS A 114 19.26 -2.11 3.23
CA LYS A 114 19.53 -3.47 2.76
C LYS A 114 18.42 -4.03 1.86
N HIS A 115 17.18 -3.67 2.19
CA HIS A 115 15.99 -4.02 1.40
C HIS A 115 15.14 -2.77 1.17
N ALA A 116 15.00 -2.35 -0.06
CA ALA A 116 14.21 -1.18 -0.43
C ALA A 116 12.87 -1.61 -1.04
N VAL A 117 11.79 -1.04 -0.52
CA VAL A 117 10.47 -1.14 -1.15
C VAL A 117 10.23 0.15 -1.92
N ILE A 118 9.93 0.03 -3.21
CA ILE A 118 9.57 1.16 -4.06
C ILE A 118 8.07 1.11 -4.32
N THR A 119 7.39 2.22 -4.13
CA THR A 119 5.99 2.40 -4.50
C THR A 119 5.81 3.70 -5.27
N SER A 120 4.64 3.94 -5.83
CA SER A 120 4.36 5.19 -6.53
C SER A 120 2.95 5.69 -6.27
N VAL A 121 2.71 6.94 -6.64
CA VAL A 121 1.36 7.42 -6.96
C VAL A 121 0.91 6.84 -8.29
N ASP A 122 -0.41 6.77 -8.54
CA ASP A 122 -0.94 6.48 -9.88
C ASP A 122 -0.78 7.71 -10.78
N ARG A 123 -0.34 7.48 -12.01
CA ARG A 123 -0.12 8.49 -13.06
C ARG A 123 -0.90 8.15 -14.32
N ASP A 124 -2.24 8.01 -14.16
CA ASP A 124 -3.14 7.75 -15.31
C ASP A 124 -3.14 8.89 -16.35
N ASP A 125 -2.54 10.01 -16.01
CA ASP A 125 -2.28 11.16 -16.91
C ASP A 125 -1.12 10.91 -17.89
N LEU A 126 -0.25 9.94 -17.62
CA LEU A 126 0.87 9.55 -18.47
C LEU A 126 0.48 8.38 -19.37
N LYS A 127 0.89 8.41 -20.64
CA LYS A 127 0.61 7.34 -21.61
C LYS A 127 1.17 5.97 -21.21
N ASP A 128 2.26 5.98 -20.45
CA ASP A 128 2.93 4.79 -19.94
C ASP A 128 2.63 4.51 -18.46
N GLY A 129 1.73 5.29 -17.83
CA GLY A 129 1.42 5.16 -16.42
C GLY A 129 2.63 5.39 -15.49
N GLY A 130 3.72 5.98 -16.00
CA GLY A 130 4.98 6.20 -15.29
C GLY A 130 5.92 4.98 -15.29
N SER A 131 5.62 3.93 -16.05
CA SER A 131 6.43 2.69 -16.05
C SER A 131 7.87 2.88 -16.52
N ILE A 132 8.18 3.95 -17.29
CA ILE A 132 9.55 4.31 -17.66
C ILE A 132 10.33 4.78 -16.42
N ILE A 133 9.76 5.60 -15.56
CA ILE A 133 10.41 6.01 -14.31
C ILE A 133 10.63 4.81 -13.38
N TRP A 134 9.71 3.86 -13.36
CA TRP A 134 9.84 2.63 -12.60
C TRP A 134 11.10 1.84 -13.00
N ILE A 135 11.27 1.54 -14.29
CA ILE A 135 12.43 0.77 -14.76
C ILE A 135 13.74 1.55 -14.55
N GLU A 136 13.76 2.85 -14.79
CA GLU A 136 14.95 3.69 -14.55
C GLU A 136 15.29 3.78 -13.06
N THR A 137 14.29 3.80 -12.17
CA THR A 137 14.51 3.76 -10.72
C THR A 137 15.18 2.44 -10.29
N VAL A 138 14.67 1.30 -10.76
CA VAL A 138 15.29 0.00 -10.45
C VAL A 138 16.71 -0.08 -11.00
N LYS A 139 16.97 0.36 -12.24
CA LYS A 139 18.30 0.41 -12.83
C LYS A 139 19.27 1.30 -12.04
N ALA A 140 18.83 2.49 -11.63
CA ALA A 140 19.63 3.42 -10.83
C ALA A 140 19.99 2.81 -9.46
N ILE A 141 19.02 2.17 -8.80
CA ILE A 141 19.25 1.50 -7.53
C ILE A 141 20.25 0.35 -7.70
N ARG A 142 20.10 -0.52 -8.68
CA ARG A 142 21.02 -1.63 -8.96
C ARG A 142 22.44 -1.15 -9.21
N ARG A 143 22.60 -0.07 -9.99
CA ARG A 143 23.91 0.51 -10.29
C ARG A 143 24.58 1.08 -9.04
N MET A 144 23.84 1.81 -8.22
CA MET A 144 24.39 2.53 -7.06
C MET A 144 24.47 1.69 -5.79
N ASN A 145 23.61 0.68 -5.66
CA ASN A 145 23.42 -0.16 -4.48
C ASN A 145 23.32 -1.65 -4.88
N PRO A 146 24.38 -2.27 -5.40
CA PRO A 146 24.32 -3.61 -5.99
C PRO A 146 23.93 -4.72 -4.99
N ASN A 147 24.09 -4.48 -3.70
CA ASN A 147 23.76 -5.43 -2.62
C ASN A 147 22.38 -5.18 -1.98
N THR A 148 21.64 -4.16 -2.44
CA THR A 148 20.30 -3.87 -1.96
C THR A 148 19.28 -4.70 -2.74
N THR A 149 18.45 -5.45 -2.03
CA THR A 149 17.33 -6.18 -2.64
C THR A 149 16.11 -5.29 -2.77
N LEU A 150 15.26 -5.55 -3.76
CA LEU A 150 14.17 -4.69 -4.15
C LEU A 150 12.82 -5.39 -4.13
N GLU A 151 11.84 -4.73 -3.55
CA GLU A 151 10.42 -4.99 -3.76
C GLU A 151 9.81 -3.79 -4.48
N THR A 152 8.98 -4.02 -5.49
CA THR A 152 8.22 -2.98 -6.18
C THR A 152 6.73 -3.16 -5.91
N LEU A 153 6.09 -2.17 -5.28
CA LEU A 153 4.64 -2.14 -5.08
C LEU A 153 4.03 -1.25 -6.17
N ILE A 154 3.62 -1.89 -7.25
CA ILE A 154 3.21 -1.24 -8.50
C ILE A 154 1.71 -0.90 -8.54
N PRO A 155 1.29 0.13 -9.31
CA PRO A 155 -0.10 0.32 -9.70
C PRO A 155 -0.56 -0.77 -10.68
N ASP A 156 -1.85 -0.79 -11.03
CA ASP A 156 -2.37 -1.74 -12.03
C ASP A 156 -2.02 -1.38 -13.48
N PHE A 157 -1.39 -0.23 -13.72
CA PHE A 157 -1.11 0.32 -15.07
C PHE A 157 -2.31 0.22 -16.02
N GLN A 158 -3.54 0.27 -15.50
CA GLN A 158 -4.80 0.05 -16.23
C GLN A 158 -4.88 -1.30 -16.96
N GLY A 159 -4.02 -2.27 -16.60
CA GLY A 159 -3.90 -3.57 -17.26
C GLY A 159 -3.14 -3.53 -18.59
N ILE A 160 -2.40 -2.45 -18.88
CA ILE A 160 -1.61 -2.32 -20.11
C ILE A 160 -0.35 -3.16 -19.99
N GLU A 161 -0.31 -4.31 -20.63
CA GLU A 161 0.77 -5.30 -20.58
C GLU A 161 2.15 -4.70 -20.84
N ARG A 162 2.29 -3.87 -21.88
CA ARG A 162 3.57 -3.20 -22.20
C ARG A 162 4.16 -2.41 -21.02
N ASN A 163 3.32 -1.85 -20.14
CA ASN A 163 3.76 -1.10 -18.97
C ASN A 163 4.18 -2.05 -17.84
N ILE A 164 3.49 -3.19 -17.72
CA ILE A 164 3.84 -4.26 -16.78
C ILE A 164 5.12 -4.97 -17.22
N ASP A 165 5.32 -5.18 -18.52
CA ASP A 165 6.54 -5.79 -19.08
C ASP A 165 7.81 -5.03 -18.67
N ARG A 166 7.77 -3.70 -18.52
CA ARG A 166 8.90 -2.91 -18.01
C ARG A 166 9.28 -3.25 -16.59
N ILE A 167 8.29 -3.61 -15.76
CA ILE A 167 8.55 -4.08 -14.39
C ILE A 167 9.18 -5.48 -14.42
N VAL A 168 8.69 -6.35 -15.31
CA VAL A 168 9.27 -7.67 -15.53
C VAL A 168 10.72 -7.56 -16.02
N GLU A 169 11.00 -6.66 -16.97
CA GLU A 169 12.37 -6.39 -17.47
C GLU A 169 13.29 -5.87 -16.35
N ALA A 170 12.78 -5.01 -15.46
CA ALA A 170 13.54 -4.49 -14.33
C ALA A 170 13.90 -5.57 -13.29
N ASN A 171 13.16 -6.67 -13.27
CA ASN A 171 13.39 -7.90 -12.50
C ASN A 171 13.72 -7.66 -11.01
N PRO A 172 12.85 -7.01 -10.22
CA PRO A 172 13.04 -6.92 -8.78
C PRO A 172 12.83 -8.29 -8.12
N GLU A 173 13.31 -8.48 -6.88
CA GLU A 173 13.18 -9.74 -6.13
C GLU A 173 11.72 -10.09 -5.80
N VAL A 174 10.89 -9.04 -5.56
CA VAL A 174 9.46 -9.17 -5.29
C VAL A 174 8.70 -8.11 -6.08
N VAL A 175 7.64 -8.50 -6.77
CA VAL A 175 6.67 -7.58 -7.36
C VAL A 175 5.35 -7.67 -6.61
N SER A 176 4.92 -6.56 -6.06
CA SER A 176 3.69 -6.42 -5.29
C SER A 176 2.65 -5.62 -6.06
N HIS A 177 1.40 -6.05 -6.01
CA HIS A 177 0.24 -5.26 -6.39
C HIS A 177 -0.91 -5.60 -5.45
N ASN A 178 -1.41 -4.61 -4.70
CA ASN A 178 -2.41 -4.85 -3.68
C ASN A 178 -3.83 -4.86 -4.26
N VAL A 179 -4.66 -5.81 -3.83
CA VAL A 179 -6.12 -5.79 -4.07
C VAL A 179 -6.84 -4.87 -3.07
N GLU A 180 -6.22 -4.54 -1.96
CA GLU A 180 -6.59 -3.62 -0.88
C GLU A 180 -7.82 -4.03 -0.07
N THR A 181 -8.86 -4.59 -0.68
CA THR A 181 -10.09 -5.03 -0.02
C THR A 181 -10.75 -6.17 -0.79
N VAL A 182 -11.87 -6.70 -0.28
CA VAL A 182 -12.67 -7.75 -0.91
C VAL A 182 -13.41 -7.23 -2.16
N ARG A 183 -13.81 -8.14 -3.02
CA ARG A 183 -14.49 -7.84 -4.31
C ARG A 183 -15.65 -6.87 -4.16
N ARG A 184 -16.55 -7.12 -3.22
CA ARG A 184 -17.77 -6.32 -2.99
C ARG A 184 -17.45 -4.86 -2.67
N LEU A 185 -16.41 -4.61 -1.88
CA LEU A 185 -16.05 -3.28 -1.41
C LEU A 185 -15.12 -2.51 -2.37
N THR A 186 -14.55 -3.17 -3.39
CA THR A 186 -13.54 -2.56 -4.26
C THR A 186 -14.01 -1.23 -4.86
N ARG A 187 -15.26 -1.14 -5.33
CA ARG A 187 -15.79 0.07 -5.96
C ARG A 187 -15.90 1.25 -4.98
N GLU A 188 -16.22 0.98 -3.71
CA GLU A 188 -16.31 1.99 -2.66
C GLU A 188 -14.93 2.43 -2.20
N VAL A 189 -14.02 1.47 -2.01
CA VAL A 189 -12.69 1.67 -1.42
C VAL A 189 -11.68 2.20 -2.43
N ARG A 190 -11.76 1.73 -3.69
CA ARG A 190 -10.81 2.01 -4.77
C ARG A 190 -11.55 2.36 -6.05
N ILE A 191 -12.11 3.54 -6.13
CA ILE A 191 -13.07 3.97 -7.17
C ILE A 191 -12.60 3.66 -8.60
N GLN A 192 -11.33 3.91 -8.93
CA GLN A 192 -10.78 3.72 -10.29
C GLN A 192 -10.17 2.34 -10.53
N ALA A 193 -9.82 1.61 -9.49
CA ALA A 193 -9.24 0.28 -9.60
C ALA A 193 -10.34 -0.80 -9.71
N LYS A 194 -9.98 -1.94 -10.30
CA LYS A 194 -10.88 -3.07 -10.48
C LYS A 194 -10.27 -4.32 -9.84
N TYR A 195 -11.08 -5.06 -9.10
CA TYR A 195 -10.65 -6.29 -8.42
C TYR A 195 -10.07 -7.33 -9.40
N ASP A 196 -10.82 -7.63 -10.47
CA ASP A 196 -10.37 -8.61 -11.47
C ASP A 196 -9.11 -8.18 -12.19
N ARG A 197 -8.98 -6.90 -12.55
CA ARG A 197 -7.74 -6.37 -13.14
C ARG A 197 -6.55 -6.55 -12.20
N SER A 198 -6.73 -6.36 -10.89
CA SER A 198 -5.64 -6.57 -9.93
C SER A 198 -5.18 -8.04 -9.92
N LEU A 199 -6.11 -8.99 -10.03
CA LEU A 199 -5.78 -10.41 -10.14
C LEU A 199 -5.12 -10.75 -11.49
N GLU A 200 -5.58 -10.14 -12.58
CA GLU A 200 -4.99 -10.28 -13.91
C GLU A 200 -3.54 -9.79 -13.94
N VAL A 201 -3.27 -8.62 -13.38
CA VAL A 201 -1.89 -8.09 -13.25
C VAL A 201 -0.99 -9.05 -12.49
N LEU A 202 -1.45 -9.58 -11.34
CA LEU A 202 -0.68 -10.53 -10.54
C LEU A 202 -0.42 -11.85 -11.29
N ARG A 203 -1.42 -12.38 -11.99
CA ARG A 203 -1.29 -13.57 -12.82
C ARG A 203 -0.30 -13.36 -13.96
N TYR A 204 -0.45 -12.24 -14.67
CA TYR A 204 0.44 -11.86 -15.76
C TYR A 204 1.91 -11.76 -15.33
N LEU A 205 2.18 -11.15 -14.17
CA LEU A 205 3.53 -11.10 -13.61
C LEU A 205 4.13 -12.51 -13.39
N LYS A 206 3.32 -13.46 -12.90
CA LYS A 206 3.77 -14.85 -12.72
C LYS A 206 4.00 -15.56 -14.05
N GLU A 207 3.13 -15.39 -15.03
CA GLU A 207 3.27 -15.94 -16.39
C GLU A 207 4.52 -15.41 -17.09
N LYS A 208 4.90 -14.16 -16.82
CA LYS A 208 6.15 -13.55 -17.32
C LYS A 208 7.41 -13.91 -16.52
N GLY A 209 7.29 -14.77 -15.53
CA GLY A 209 8.44 -15.35 -14.82
C GLY A 209 8.92 -14.58 -13.60
N ILE A 210 8.14 -13.63 -13.07
CA ILE A 210 8.46 -12.99 -11.79
C ILE A 210 8.50 -14.06 -10.69
N ASN A 211 9.64 -14.14 -10.01
CA ASN A 211 9.90 -15.18 -9.02
C ASN A 211 8.92 -15.11 -7.83
N ARG A 212 8.73 -13.92 -7.27
CA ARG A 212 7.86 -13.72 -6.11
C ARG A 212 6.87 -12.60 -6.39
N THR A 213 5.57 -12.93 -6.33
CA THR A 213 4.48 -11.95 -6.37
C THR A 213 3.84 -11.81 -5.01
N LYS A 214 3.38 -10.60 -4.71
CA LYS A 214 2.79 -10.27 -3.42
C LYS A 214 1.55 -9.41 -3.58
N SER A 215 0.59 -9.59 -2.67
CA SER A 215 -0.59 -8.72 -2.56
C SER A 215 -0.91 -8.40 -1.11
N GLY A 216 -1.71 -7.39 -0.91
CA GLY A 216 -2.16 -6.97 0.42
C GLY A 216 -3.64 -6.63 0.46
N ILE A 217 -4.23 -6.88 1.62
CA ILE A 217 -5.60 -6.48 1.97
C ILE A 217 -5.61 -5.74 3.32
N MET A 218 -6.47 -4.74 3.41
CA MET A 218 -6.80 -4.07 4.66
C MET A 218 -8.17 -4.55 5.13
N LEU A 219 -8.33 -4.71 6.43
CA LEU A 219 -9.58 -5.13 7.07
C LEU A 219 -10.11 -4.04 8.00
N GLY A 220 -11.43 -4.04 8.20
CA GLY A 220 -12.14 -3.07 9.04
C GLY A 220 -12.91 -2.02 8.25
N LEU A 221 -13.14 -2.25 6.96
CA LEU A 221 -14.01 -1.44 6.09
C LEU A 221 -15.39 -2.06 5.89
N GLY A 222 -15.67 -3.22 6.57
CA GLY A 222 -16.95 -3.92 6.53
C GLY A 222 -16.91 -5.21 5.70
N GLU A 223 -15.74 -5.80 5.56
CA GLU A 223 -15.54 -7.13 4.98
C GLU A 223 -16.22 -8.18 5.85
N GLN A 224 -16.79 -9.20 5.21
CA GLN A 224 -17.22 -10.40 5.90
C GLN A 224 -16.09 -11.44 5.88
N GLU A 225 -16.05 -12.32 6.87
CA GLU A 225 -14.97 -13.31 7.01
C GLU A 225 -14.84 -14.21 5.78
N ASP A 226 -15.95 -14.70 5.24
CA ASP A 226 -16.00 -15.55 4.05
C ASP A 226 -15.49 -14.81 2.79
N GLU A 227 -15.71 -13.48 2.69
CA GLU A 227 -15.18 -12.66 1.61
C GLU A 227 -13.65 -12.52 1.69
N VAL A 228 -13.09 -12.45 2.91
CA VAL A 228 -11.65 -12.43 3.13
C VAL A 228 -11.04 -13.76 2.69
N PHE A 229 -11.61 -14.88 3.14
CA PHE A 229 -11.19 -16.22 2.70
C PHE A 229 -11.30 -16.39 1.18
N GLN A 230 -12.36 -15.88 0.56
CA GLN A 230 -12.51 -15.95 -0.90
C GLN A 230 -11.45 -15.10 -1.61
N THR A 231 -11.15 -13.92 -1.11
CA THR A 231 -10.08 -13.06 -1.65
C THR A 231 -8.72 -13.76 -1.57
N MET A 232 -8.43 -14.45 -0.48
CA MET A 232 -7.19 -15.24 -0.35
C MET A 232 -7.16 -16.40 -1.37
N ARG A 233 -8.28 -17.11 -1.60
CA ARG A 233 -8.37 -18.14 -2.66
C ARG A 233 -8.14 -17.54 -4.04
N ASP A 234 -8.76 -16.40 -4.35
CA ASP A 234 -8.61 -15.70 -5.63
C ASP A 234 -7.14 -15.31 -5.88
N LEU A 235 -6.44 -14.81 -4.85
CA LEU A 235 -5.01 -14.49 -4.93
C LEU A 235 -4.16 -15.75 -5.17
N ARG A 236 -4.47 -16.87 -4.51
CA ARG A 236 -3.77 -18.14 -4.78
C ARG A 236 -4.03 -18.66 -6.18
N ALA A 237 -5.26 -18.53 -6.68
CA ALA A 237 -5.60 -18.88 -8.06
C ALA A 237 -4.86 -17.99 -9.09
N ALA A 238 -4.46 -16.79 -8.70
CA ALA A 238 -3.56 -15.93 -9.48
C ALA A 238 -2.07 -16.22 -9.24
N ASN A 239 -1.72 -17.32 -8.55
CA ASN A 239 -0.35 -17.75 -8.21
C ASN A 239 0.44 -16.74 -7.35
N VAL A 240 -0.23 -15.95 -6.53
CA VAL A 240 0.42 -15.03 -5.59
C VAL A 240 1.15 -15.82 -4.50
N ASP A 241 2.42 -15.49 -4.25
CA ASP A 241 3.28 -16.20 -3.29
C ASP A 241 3.13 -15.67 -1.87
N ILE A 242 2.87 -14.37 -1.71
CA ILE A 242 2.92 -13.65 -0.44
C ILE A 242 1.66 -12.81 -0.25
N VAL A 243 1.06 -12.88 0.94
CA VAL A 243 -0.08 -12.02 1.28
C VAL A 243 0.18 -11.27 2.60
N THR A 244 -0.18 -9.98 2.62
CA THR A 244 -0.18 -9.17 3.83
C THR A 244 -1.61 -8.78 4.18
N ILE A 245 -1.99 -8.94 5.45
CA ILE A 245 -3.34 -8.64 5.95
C ILE A 245 -3.20 -7.73 7.17
N GLY A 246 -3.70 -6.50 7.07
CA GLY A 246 -3.56 -5.49 8.12
C GLY A 246 -4.86 -4.77 8.45
N GLN A 247 -4.91 -4.11 9.61
CA GLN A 247 -6.03 -3.28 9.98
C GLN A 247 -6.03 -1.96 9.21
N TYR A 248 -7.14 -1.59 8.61
CA TYR A 248 -7.35 -0.24 8.11
C TYR A 248 -7.34 0.78 9.27
N LEU A 249 -6.59 1.85 9.10
CA LEU A 249 -6.60 2.99 10.01
C LEU A 249 -6.95 4.24 9.22
N GLN A 250 -8.02 4.90 9.61
CA GLN A 250 -8.51 6.11 8.93
C GLN A 250 -7.48 7.25 9.00
N PRO A 251 -6.96 7.73 7.85
CA PRO A 251 -5.95 8.80 7.85
C PRO A 251 -6.49 10.15 8.34
N SER A 252 -7.72 10.49 8.00
CA SER A 252 -8.42 11.68 8.47
C SER A 252 -9.94 11.50 8.37
N LYS A 253 -10.72 12.40 8.98
CA LYS A 253 -12.19 12.37 8.93
C LYS A 253 -12.80 12.45 7.50
N LYS A 254 -12.00 12.79 6.50
CA LYS A 254 -12.42 12.83 5.08
C LYS A 254 -12.36 11.47 4.39
N HIS A 255 -11.67 10.49 5.00
CA HIS A 255 -11.50 9.14 4.46
C HIS A 255 -12.59 8.22 5.01
N LEU A 256 -12.69 7.02 4.43
CA LEU A 256 -13.65 6.01 4.86
C LEU A 256 -13.52 5.75 6.37
N PRO A 257 -14.62 5.69 7.12
CA PRO A 257 -14.58 5.39 8.54
C PRO A 257 -14.16 3.94 8.78
N VAL A 258 -13.48 3.70 9.91
CA VAL A 258 -13.25 2.34 10.39
C VAL A 258 -14.59 1.79 10.87
N LYS A 259 -15.07 0.70 10.26
CA LYS A 259 -16.31 0.03 10.65
C LYS A 259 -16.08 -0.97 11.79
N GLU A 260 -14.88 -1.59 11.82
CA GLU A 260 -14.55 -2.59 12.81
C GLU A 260 -13.03 -2.63 13.08
N PHE A 261 -12.65 -2.94 14.31
CA PHE A 261 -11.27 -3.29 14.67
C PHE A 261 -11.17 -4.80 14.83
N ILE A 262 -10.54 -5.44 13.85
CA ILE A 262 -10.33 -6.89 13.80
C ILE A 262 -9.42 -7.32 14.96
N THR A 263 -9.77 -8.39 15.63
CA THR A 263 -9.00 -8.88 16.78
C THR A 263 -7.70 -9.57 16.33
N PRO A 264 -6.65 -9.59 17.19
CA PRO A 264 -5.43 -10.35 16.89
C PRO A 264 -5.70 -11.83 16.62
N ASP A 265 -6.67 -12.44 17.31
CA ASP A 265 -7.05 -13.85 17.12
C ASP A 265 -7.62 -14.08 15.71
N GLN A 266 -8.43 -13.16 15.22
CA GLN A 266 -8.96 -13.25 13.85
C GLN A 266 -7.85 -13.10 12.79
N PHE A 267 -6.86 -12.23 13.03
CA PHE A 267 -5.67 -12.15 12.18
C PHE A 267 -4.87 -13.46 12.18
N ALA A 268 -4.76 -14.14 13.33
CA ALA A 268 -4.09 -15.44 13.40
C ALA A 268 -4.86 -16.53 12.63
N ILE A 269 -6.19 -16.48 12.60
CA ILE A 269 -7.02 -17.38 11.77
C ILE A 269 -6.71 -17.16 10.28
N TYR A 270 -6.64 -15.91 9.82
CA TYR A 270 -6.29 -15.61 8.43
C TYR A 270 -4.85 -16.04 8.09
N GLU A 271 -3.90 -15.86 9.00
CA GLU A 271 -2.52 -16.33 8.79
C GLU A 271 -2.48 -17.84 8.57
N LYS A 272 -3.08 -18.60 9.49
CA LYS A 272 -3.16 -20.06 9.39
C LYS A 272 -3.81 -20.51 8.09
N PHE A 273 -4.97 -19.94 7.75
CA PHE A 273 -5.68 -20.27 6.51
C PHE A 273 -4.84 -19.98 5.26
N GLY A 274 -4.12 -18.87 5.24
CA GLY A 274 -3.24 -18.53 4.12
C GLY A 274 -2.09 -19.53 3.97
N LEU A 275 -1.46 -19.95 5.06
CA LEU A 275 -0.43 -20.98 5.02
C LEU A 275 -0.98 -22.33 4.53
N GLU A 276 -2.19 -22.72 4.96
CA GLU A 276 -2.88 -23.93 4.49
C GLU A 276 -3.23 -23.86 2.99
N LEU A 277 -3.54 -22.66 2.45
CA LEU A 277 -3.71 -22.42 1.02
C LEU A 277 -2.43 -22.52 0.20
N GLY A 278 -1.26 -22.57 0.86
CA GLY A 278 0.04 -22.67 0.21
C GLY A 278 0.67 -21.32 -0.19
N PHE A 279 0.32 -20.20 0.47
CA PHE A 279 1.15 -19.01 0.40
C PHE A 279 2.53 -19.29 1.03
N ARG A 280 3.59 -18.78 0.42
CA ARG A 280 4.96 -18.92 0.97
C ARG A 280 5.14 -18.14 2.25
N HIS A 281 4.55 -16.93 2.29
CA HIS A 281 4.55 -16.04 3.44
C HIS A 281 3.17 -15.41 3.63
N VAL A 282 2.74 -15.34 4.87
CA VAL A 282 1.53 -14.63 5.29
C VAL A 282 1.92 -13.72 6.45
N GLU A 283 1.87 -12.42 6.25
CA GLU A 283 1.99 -11.47 7.34
C GLU A 283 0.59 -10.96 7.67
N SER A 284 0.06 -11.36 8.81
CA SER A 284 -1.31 -11.02 9.24
C SER A 284 -1.30 -10.46 10.66
N GLY A 285 -1.85 -9.26 10.83
CA GLY A 285 -1.90 -8.63 12.15
C GLY A 285 -2.34 -7.17 12.13
N PRO A 286 -2.77 -6.66 13.28
CA PRO A 286 -3.36 -5.31 13.38
C PRO A 286 -2.45 -4.17 12.88
N LEU A 287 -1.15 -4.30 13.02
CA LEU A 287 -0.17 -3.28 12.62
C LEU A 287 0.53 -3.61 11.30
N VAL A 288 0.20 -4.73 10.65
CA VAL A 288 0.77 -5.11 9.36
C VAL A 288 0.44 -4.05 8.29
N ARG A 289 1.43 -3.76 7.46
CA ARG A 289 1.36 -2.93 6.26
C ARG A 289 1.98 -3.69 5.10
N SER A 290 1.69 -3.29 3.87
CA SER A 290 2.18 -4.00 2.68
C SER A 290 3.69 -4.19 2.66
N SER A 291 4.46 -3.27 3.21
CA SER A 291 5.93 -3.36 3.28
C SER A 291 6.47 -3.83 4.65
N TYR A 292 5.60 -4.26 5.57
CA TYR A 292 6.04 -4.74 6.88
C TYR A 292 6.84 -6.04 6.74
N LYS A 293 8.03 -6.10 7.34
CA LYS A 293 8.98 -7.22 7.26
C LYS A 293 9.30 -7.69 5.84
N ALA A 294 9.25 -6.78 4.85
CA ALA A 294 9.43 -7.12 3.45
C ALA A 294 10.75 -7.85 3.17
N GLN A 295 11.83 -7.60 3.93
CA GLN A 295 13.11 -8.31 3.82
C GLN A 295 13.01 -9.82 4.07
N LYS A 296 11.99 -10.29 4.78
CA LYS A 296 11.77 -11.74 5.01
C LYS A 296 11.17 -12.44 3.80
N HIS A 297 10.59 -11.68 2.89
CA HIS A 297 9.90 -12.22 1.72
C HIS A 297 10.83 -12.66 0.58
N ILE A 298 12.14 -12.37 0.71
CA ILE A 298 13.17 -12.76 -0.27
C ILE A 298 13.94 -14.01 0.14
N LEU A 299 13.70 -14.52 1.34
CA LEU A 299 14.35 -15.73 1.87
C LEU A 299 13.76 -17.01 1.30
#